data_d96acbbc4d64549d6acfb5af219e60ff
#
_entry.id   d96acbbc4d64549d6acfb5af219e60ff
#
_cell.length_a   1.000
_cell.length_b   1.000
_cell.length_c   1.000
_cell.angle_alpha   90.00
_cell.angle_beta   90.00
_cell.angle_gamma   90.00
#
_symmetry.space_group_name_H-M   'P 1'
#
loop_
_entity.id
_entity.type
_entity.pdbx_description
1 polymer ?
#
loop_
_entity_poly.entity_id
_entity_poly.type
_entity_poly.pdbx_seq_one_letter_code
_entity_poly.pdbx_strand_id
1 'polypeptide(L)'
;MTAANIDDASAPIDIKDSNNQQNGKAEPIPATYLINITVLTVEGTNITSSYPKHLTLDIGGRKFKVSRDTLMAESGLFERQLSGRFRPWEPEVDGSYFLDADPDLFEHLLRFMRRPEVFPLFYSKMNGFDYDLYNRLQAEALYFQIDALHEWIKDKKYLTAIKVQTSNPNVRSVQDISLI
;
A
#
# COMPACT_ATOMS: atom_id res chain seq x y z
N MET A 1 58.45 -27.29 16.48
CA MET A 1 58.93 -25.92 16.78
C MET A 1 57.75 -25.01 16.72
N THR A 2 57.18 -24.38 17.62
CA THR A 2 57.35 -24.11 19.06
C THR A 2 55.99 -23.57 19.48
N ALA A 3 55.41 -24.17 20.48
CA ALA A 3 54.20 -23.70 21.14
C ALA A 3 54.48 -22.40 21.89
N ALA A 4 53.50 -21.52 22.00
CA ALA A 4 53.42 -20.50 23.03
C ALA A 4 52.02 -20.46 23.60
N ASN A 5 51.96 -20.97 24.80
CA ASN A 5 50.92 -20.88 25.82
C ASN A 5 50.82 -19.43 26.30
N ILE A 6 49.62 -18.91 26.52
CA ILE A 6 49.42 -17.77 27.41
C ILE A 6 48.22 -18.09 28.31
N ASP A 7 48.50 -18.07 29.60
CA ASP A 7 47.67 -18.40 30.74
C ASP A 7 46.54 -17.39 31.00
N ASP A 8 45.47 -17.95 31.36
CA ASP A 8 44.52 -17.75 32.45
C ASP A 8 44.89 -16.68 33.52
N ALA A 9 44.02 -15.73 33.75
CA ALA A 9 43.89 -15.02 35.01
C ALA A 9 42.47 -14.49 35.20
N SER A 10 41.63 -15.34 35.73
CA SER A 10 40.35 -14.97 36.38
C SER A 10 40.66 -14.34 37.75
N ALA A 11 40.15 -13.14 37.99
CA ALA A 11 40.02 -12.55 39.32
C ALA A 11 38.53 -12.34 39.65
N PRO A 12 38.06 -12.72 40.84
CA PRO A 12 36.66 -12.56 41.24
C PRO A 12 36.37 -11.15 41.71
N ILE A 13 35.24 -10.61 41.26
CA ILE A 13 34.75 -9.30 41.70
C ILE A 13 33.92 -9.49 42.98
N ASP A 14 34.45 -8.93 44.05
CA ASP A 14 33.83 -8.86 45.39
C ASP A 14 32.60 -7.93 45.36
N ILE A 15 31.41 -8.48 45.61
CA ILE A 15 30.17 -7.72 45.79
C ILE A 15 30.12 -7.31 47.27
N LYS A 16 30.42 -6.06 47.56
CA LYS A 16 30.13 -5.48 48.87
C LYS A 16 28.76 -4.86 48.85
N ASP A 17 27.86 -5.46 49.60
CA ASP A 17 26.61 -4.87 50.06
C ASP A 17 26.86 -3.53 50.75
N SER A 18 26.28 -2.48 50.24
CA SER A 18 26.16 -1.23 50.94
C SER A 18 24.67 -0.83 50.99
N ASN A 19 24.01 -1.27 52.02
CA ASN A 19 22.78 -0.72 52.54
C ASN A 19 23.03 0.77 52.89
N ASN A 20 22.46 1.68 52.11
CA ASN A 20 22.32 3.07 52.56
C ASN A 20 20.85 3.48 52.34
N GLN A 21 20.10 3.35 53.46
CA GLN A 21 18.79 3.98 53.63
C GLN A 21 19.01 5.49 53.70
N GLN A 22 18.73 6.21 52.63
CA GLN A 22 18.51 7.65 52.73
C GLN A 22 17.00 7.92 52.61
N ASN A 23 16.41 8.27 53.75
CA ASN A 23 15.14 8.93 53.89
C ASN A 23 15.20 10.28 53.14
N GLY A 24 14.90 10.27 51.86
CA GLY A 24 14.67 11.45 51.03
C GLY A 24 13.20 11.85 51.14
N LYS A 25 12.92 12.86 51.95
CA LYS A 25 11.64 13.56 52.04
C LYS A 25 11.28 13.99 50.62
N ALA A 26 10.21 13.41 50.02
CA ALA A 26 9.74 13.82 48.72
C ALA A 26 9.25 15.26 48.80
N GLU A 27 9.89 16.16 48.11
CA GLU A 27 9.43 17.53 47.93
C GLU A 27 8.14 17.53 47.12
N PRO A 28 7.12 18.33 47.49
CA PRO A 28 5.88 18.37 46.76
C PRO A 28 6.11 18.96 45.34
N ILE A 29 5.71 18.22 44.31
CA ILE A 29 5.74 18.66 42.92
C ILE A 29 4.95 19.97 42.82
N PRO A 30 5.50 21.09 42.26
CA PRO A 30 4.76 22.33 42.16
C PRO A 30 3.51 22.16 41.33
N ALA A 31 2.40 22.73 41.80
CA ALA A 31 1.04 22.60 41.25
C ALA A 31 0.93 22.97 39.75
N THR A 32 1.92 23.68 39.23
CA THR A 32 1.98 24.10 37.81
C THR A 32 2.17 22.93 36.84
N TYR A 33 2.68 21.77 37.32
CA TYR A 33 2.84 20.58 36.47
C TYR A 33 1.56 19.70 36.39
N LEU A 34 0.60 19.93 37.25
CA LEU A 34 -0.64 19.16 37.29
C LEU A 34 -1.72 19.66 36.33
N ILE A 35 -1.57 20.87 35.77
CA ILE A 35 -2.60 21.48 34.93
C ILE A 35 -2.60 20.91 33.49
N ASN A 36 -1.47 20.35 33.03
CA ASN A 36 -1.38 19.84 31.66
C ASN A 36 -1.74 18.36 31.48
N ILE A 37 -2.03 17.62 32.56
CA ILE A 37 -2.38 16.19 32.48
C ILE A 37 -3.89 15.97 32.56
N THR A 38 -4.66 16.92 33.08
CA THR A 38 -6.11 16.74 33.35
C THR A 38 -7.01 17.04 32.16
N VAL A 39 -6.47 17.48 31.02
CA VAL A 39 -7.27 17.78 29.80
C VAL A 39 -7.30 16.61 28.81
N LEU A 40 -6.64 15.48 29.11
CA LEU A 40 -6.60 14.32 28.20
C LEU A 40 -7.52 13.16 28.53
N THR A 41 -8.34 13.30 29.53
CA THR A 41 -9.36 12.28 29.82
C THR A 41 -10.71 12.95 29.95
N VAL A 42 -11.42 13.06 28.89
CA VAL A 42 -12.88 12.82 28.83
C VAL A 42 -13.39 13.15 27.45
N GLU A 43 -14.22 12.27 27.01
CA GLU A 43 -15.16 12.26 25.91
C GLU A 43 -14.63 11.57 24.67
N GLY A 44 -15.36 10.50 24.36
CA GLY A 44 -15.32 9.68 23.15
C GLY A 44 -14.75 10.38 21.93
N THR A 45 -13.43 10.47 21.88
CA THR A 45 -12.78 10.90 20.65
C THR A 45 -13.03 9.79 19.64
N ASN A 46 -14.05 9.98 18.82
CA ASN A 46 -13.90 9.58 17.44
C ASN A 46 -12.44 9.92 17.10
N ILE A 47 -11.61 8.92 16.86
CA ILE A 47 -10.33 9.10 16.27
C ILE A 47 -10.64 9.59 14.86
N THR A 48 -10.93 10.89 14.73
CA THR A 48 -11.05 11.54 13.45
C THR A 48 -9.69 11.41 12.83
N SER A 49 -9.59 10.54 11.84
CA SER A 49 -8.39 10.36 11.06
C SER A 49 -7.75 11.72 10.82
N SER A 50 -6.49 11.87 11.21
CA SER A 50 -5.67 13.09 11.07
C SER A 50 -5.61 13.60 9.62
N TYR A 51 -6.03 12.80 8.65
CA TYR A 51 -5.94 13.09 7.23
C TYR A 51 -7.19 13.80 6.69
N PRO A 52 -7.02 14.73 5.72
CA PRO A 52 -8.13 15.43 5.10
C PRO A 52 -9.01 14.47 4.29
N LYS A 53 -10.26 14.87 4.05
CA LYS A 53 -11.21 14.08 3.24
C LYS A 53 -10.72 13.85 1.80
N HIS A 54 -10.00 14.81 1.24
CA HIS A 54 -9.39 14.70 -0.08
C HIS A 54 -7.88 14.87 0.04
N LEU A 55 -7.16 13.95 -0.54
CA LEU A 55 -5.70 13.92 -0.58
C LEU A 55 -5.20 14.28 -1.97
N THR A 56 -4.06 14.93 -2.04
CA THR A 56 -3.28 15.05 -3.25
C THR A 56 -2.12 14.07 -3.14
N LEU A 57 -2.16 12.98 -3.91
CA LEU A 57 -1.06 12.03 -4.01
C LEU A 57 -0.12 12.50 -5.12
N ASP A 58 1.17 12.48 -4.85
CA ASP A 58 2.22 12.64 -5.86
C ASP A 58 2.80 11.25 -6.15
N ILE A 59 2.44 10.69 -7.29
CA ILE A 59 2.86 9.36 -7.71
C ILE A 59 3.91 9.52 -8.79
N GLY A 60 5.18 9.28 -8.44
CA GLY A 60 6.28 9.42 -9.36
C GLY A 60 6.34 10.78 -10.08
N GLY A 61 5.96 11.87 -9.40
CA GLY A 61 5.94 13.22 -9.94
C GLY A 61 4.62 13.65 -10.60
N ARG A 62 3.61 12.77 -10.69
CA ARG A 62 2.26 13.12 -11.17
C ARG A 62 1.26 13.21 -10.03
N LYS A 63 0.52 14.32 -9.98
CA LYS A 63 -0.42 14.59 -8.89
C LYS A 63 -1.82 14.08 -9.20
N PHE A 64 -2.38 13.35 -8.23
CA PHE A 64 -3.73 12.81 -8.27
C PHE A 64 -4.52 13.31 -7.07
N LYS A 65 -5.63 14.00 -7.31
CA LYS A 65 -6.56 14.37 -6.25
C LYS A 65 -7.61 13.28 -6.09
N VAL A 66 -7.74 12.75 -4.87
CA VAL A 66 -8.58 11.58 -4.61
C VAL A 66 -9.23 11.66 -3.23
N SER A 67 -10.41 11.06 -3.07
CA SER A 67 -11.06 10.91 -1.78
C SER A 67 -10.32 9.87 -0.92
N ARG A 68 -10.08 10.20 0.34
CA ARG A 68 -9.55 9.24 1.33
C ARG A 68 -10.39 7.96 1.37
N ASP A 69 -11.71 8.10 1.37
CA ASP A 69 -12.62 6.96 1.48
C ASP A 69 -12.49 6.01 0.28
N THR A 70 -12.29 6.54 -0.94
CA THR A 70 -12.03 5.73 -2.13
C THR A 70 -10.74 4.92 -2.01
N LEU A 71 -9.68 5.54 -1.48
CA LEU A 71 -8.39 4.85 -1.29
C LEU A 71 -8.49 3.74 -0.24
N MET A 72 -9.13 4.03 0.89
CA MET A 72 -9.23 3.09 2.01
C MET A 72 -10.17 1.92 1.72
N ALA A 73 -11.20 2.13 0.89
CA ALA A 73 -12.17 1.07 0.59
C ALA A 73 -11.57 -0.07 -0.24
N GLU A 74 -10.66 0.25 -1.16
CA GLU A 74 -10.21 -0.71 -2.17
C GLU A 74 -8.73 -1.10 -2.03
N SER A 75 -7.93 -0.36 -1.22
CA SER A 75 -6.51 -0.60 -1.07
C SER A 75 -6.13 -0.85 0.38
N GLY A 76 -5.67 -2.06 0.67
CA GLY A 76 -5.17 -2.41 1.99
C GLY A 76 -3.91 -1.61 2.41
N LEU A 77 -3.10 -1.15 1.44
CA LEU A 77 -1.99 -0.24 1.72
C LEU A 77 -2.50 1.09 2.27
N PHE A 78 -3.44 1.73 1.57
CA PHE A 78 -3.99 3.02 1.98
C PHE A 78 -4.88 2.90 3.22
N GLU A 79 -5.63 1.81 3.39
CA GLU A 79 -6.38 1.55 4.60
C GLU A 79 -5.46 1.59 5.83
N ARG A 80 -4.34 0.88 5.79
CA ARG A 80 -3.37 0.88 6.89
C ARG A 80 -2.71 2.24 7.09
N GLN A 81 -2.24 2.86 5.99
CA GLN A 81 -1.52 4.12 6.03
C GLN A 81 -2.37 5.27 6.57
N LEU A 82 -3.66 5.31 6.18
CA LEU A 82 -4.58 6.39 6.50
C LEU A 82 -5.47 6.11 7.72
N SER A 83 -5.33 4.92 8.35
CA SER A 83 -6.13 4.52 9.51
C SER A 83 -5.81 5.32 10.79
N GLY A 84 -4.68 6.00 10.82
CA GLY A 84 -4.18 6.68 12.03
C GLY A 84 -3.59 5.74 13.09
N ARG A 85 -3.51 4.41 12.82
CA ARG A 85 -2.94 3.42 13.75
C ARG A 85 -1.42 3.36 13.72
N PHE A 86 -0.82 3.85 12.64
CA PHE A 86 0.63 3.85 12.42
C PHE A 86 1.18 5.27 12.46
N ARG A 87 2.52 5.38 12.35
CA ARG A 87 3.15 6.68 12.22
C ARG A 87 2.47 7.48 11.11
N PRO A 88 2.07 8.74 11.37
CA PRO A 88 1.44 9.57 10.36
C PRO A 88 2.32 9.69 9.11
N TRP A 89 1.69 9.59 7.95
CA TRP A 89 2.32 9.92 6.68
C TRP A 89 2.40 11.43 6.58
N GLU A 90 3.60 11.95 6.54
CA GLU A 90 3.84 13.40 6.51
C GLU A 90 3.71 13.90 5.06
N PRO A 91 2.96 14.96 4.83
CA PRO A 91 2.88 15.56 3.49
C PRO A 91 4.18 16.30 3.16
N GLU A 92 4.47 16.41 1.87
CA GLU A 92 5.50 17.28 1.33
C GLU A 92 5.18 18.77 1.60
N VAL A 93 6.15 19.66 1.31
CA VAL A 93 6.02 21.11 1.55
C VAL A 93 4.79 21.71 0.85
N ASP A 94 4.38 21.15 -0.27
CA ASP A 94 3.19 21.58 -1.03
C ASP A 94 1.88 20.93 -0.60
N GLY A 95 1.92 20.11 0.45
CA GLY A 95 0.75 19.40 0.99
C GLY A 95 0.40 18.11 0.25
N SER A 96 1.18 17.68 -0.74
CA SER A 96 1.01 16.39 -1.41
C SER A 96 1.69 15.26 -0.63
N TYR A 97 1.23 14.03 -0.85
CA TYR A 97 1.78 12.81 -0.25
C TYR A 97 2.51 12.02 -1.33
N PHE A 98 3.84 11.96 -1.22
CA PHE A 98 4.67 11.30 -2.22
C PHE A 98 4.67 9.79 -2.09
N LEU A 99 4.57 9.11 -3.24
CA LEU A 99 4.78 7.68 -3.41
C LEU A 99 5.63 7.44 -4.66
N ASP A 100 6.69 6.66 -4.49
CA ASP A 100 7.54 6.26 -5.60
C ASP A 100 6.92 5.04 -6.31
N ALA A 101 6.06 5.31 -7.28
CA ALA A 101 5.36 4.32 -8.08
C ALA A 101 5.13 4.83 -9.52
N ASP A 102 4.79 3.93 -10.44
CA ASP A 102 4.50 4.28 -11.83
C ASP A 102 3.15 5.03 -11.93
N PRO A 103 3.13 6.31 -12.34
CA PRO A 103 1.91 7.09 -12.41
C PRO A 103 0.92 6.59 -13.47
N ASP A 104 1.39 5.96 -14.56
CA ASP A 104 0.51 5.42 -15.59
C ASP A 104 -0.23 4.18 -15.09
N LEU A 105 0.47 3.30 -14.37
CA LEU A 105 -0.15 2.14 -13.73
C LEU A 105 -1.08 2.56 -12.61
N PHE A 106 -0.66 3.53 -11.79
CA PHE A 106 -1.51 4.06 -10.72
C PHE A 106 -2.82 4.66 -11.26
N GLU A 107 -2.80 5.31 -12.43
CA GLU A 107 -4.04 5.82 -13.05
C GLU A 107 -5.05 4.70 -13.30
N HIS A 108 -4.60 3.53 -13.74
CA HIS A 108 -5.45 2.35 -13.93
C HIS A 108 -5.99 1.81 -12.60
N LEU A 109 -5.14 1.74 -11.57
CA LEU A 109 -5.56 1.37 -10.21
C LEU A 109 -6.61 2.34 -9.67
N LEU A 110 -6.39 3.63 -9.83
CA LEU A 110 -7.32 4.66 -9.35
C LEU A 110 -8.67 4.62 -10.08
N ARG A 111 -8.67 4.31 -11.38
CA ARG A 111 -9.92 4.08 -12.13
C ARG A 111 -10.70 2.91 -11.56
N PHE A 112 -10.00 1.79 -11.26
CA PHE A 112 -10.61 0.64 -10.61
C PHE A 112 -11.13 1.00 -9.21
N MET A 113 -10.33 1.60 -8.34
CA MET A 113 -10.74 2.00 -6.99
C MET A 113 -11.97 2.92 -6.99
N ARG A 114 -12.15 3.74 -8.03
CA ARG A 114 -13.34 4.59 -8.18
C ARG A 114 -14.58 3.82 -8.65
N ARG A 115 -14.39 2.69 -9.29
CA ARG A 115 -15.45 1.82 -9.85
C ARG A 115 -14.99 0.36 -9.80
N PRO A 116 -14.99 -0.27 -8.61
CA PRO A 116 -14.39 -1.61 -8.42
C PRO A 116 -15.14 -2.73 -9.16
N GLU A 117 -16.31 -2.44 -9.71
CA GLU A 117 -17.05 -3.37 -10.55
C GLU A 117 -16.59 -3.35 -12.01
N VAL A 118 -15.79 -2.35 -12.41
CA VAL A 118 -15.33 -2.16 -13.78
C VAL A 118 -13.87 -2.56 -13.90
N PHE A 119 -13.65 -3.80 -14.30
CA PHE A 119 -12.30 -4.32 -14.53
C PHE A 119 -11.71 -3.80 -15.83
N PRO A 120 -10.39 -3.53 -15.86
CA PRO A 120 -9.73 -2.98 -17.05
C PRO A 120 -9.68 -4.01 -18.18
N LEU A 121 -9.93 -3.56 -19.41
CA LEU A 121 -9.81 -4.38 -20.60
C LEU A 121 -8.81 -3.75 -21.59
N PHE A 122 -7.62 -4.34 -21.66
CA PHE A 122 -6.55 -3.94 -22.58
C PHE A 122 -6.51 -4.91 -23.76
N TYR A 123 -7.36 -4.63 -24.74
CA TYR A 123 -7.51 -5.44 -25.94
C TYR A 123 -7.64 -4.55 -27.19
N SER A 124 -6.97 -4.93 -28.24
CA SER A 124 -7.19 -4.38 -29.58
C SER A 124 -7.40 -5.50 -30.61
N LYS A 125 -8.17 -5.22 -31.67
CA LYS A 125 -8.38 -6.21 -32.74
C LYS A 125 -7.08 -6.56 -33.50
N MET A 126 -6.12 -5.63 -33.54
CA MET A 126 -4.86 -5.83 -34.26
C MET A 126 -3.83 -6.61 -33.45
N ASN A 127 -3.69 -6.29 -32.16
CA ASN A 127 -2.61 -6.79 -31.33
C ASN A 127 -3.06 -7.81 -30.27
N GLY A 128 -4.37 -8.03 -30.14
CA GLY A 128 -4.91 -8.88 -29.07
C GLY A 128 -4.84 -8.21 -27.70
N PHE A 129 -4.62 -9.00 -26.67
CA PHE A 129 -4.46 -8.54 -25.29
C PHE A 129 -3.06 -8.00 -25.04
N ASP A 130 -2.96 -6.89 -24.31
CA ASP A 130 -1.70 -6.34 -23.83
C ASP A 130 -1.26 -7.07 -22.56
N TYR A 131 -0.56 -8.18 -22.72
CA TYR A 131 -0.08 -9.00 -21.60
C TYR A 131 0.97 -8.30 -20.76
N ASP A 132 1.80 -7.43 -21.35
CA ASP A 132 2.80 -6.68 -20.61
C ASP A 132 2.14 -5.70 -19.63
N LEU A 133 1.15 -4.96 -20.11
CA LEU A 133 0.39 -4.04 -19.26
C LEU A 133 -0.36 -4.79 -18.14
N TYR A 134 -0.96 -5.96 -18.43
CA TYR A 134 -1.58 -6.78 -17.39
C TYR A 134 -0.58 -7.26 -16.34
N ASN A 135 0.61 -7.71 -16.74
CA ASN A 135 1.63 -8.18 -15.81
C ASN A 135 2.11 -7.05 -14.89
N ARG A 136 2.40 -5.88 -15.46
CA ARG A 136 2.81 -4.71 -14.68
C ARG A 136 1.71 -4.24 -13.73
N LEU A 137 0.47 -4.17 -14.22
CA LEU A 137 -0.67 -3.78 -13.40
C LEU A 137 -0.96 -4.79 -12.29
N GLN A 138 -0.74 -6.09 -12.52
CA GLN A 138 -0.86 -7.12 -11.50
C GLN A 138 0.13 -6.90 -10.35
N ALA A 139 1.39 -6.58 -10.67
CA ALA A 139 2.42 -6.29 -9.68
C ALA A 139 2.07 -5.05 -8.85
N GLU A 140 1.62 -3.97 -9.50
CA GLU A 140 1.18 -2.76 -8.82
C GLU A 140 -0.07 -3.00 -7.96
N ALA A 141 -1.06 -3.75 -8.45
CA ALA A 141 -2.24 -4.11 -7.67
C ALA A 141 -1.88 -4.90 -6.41
N LEU A 142 -0.86 -5.78 -6.48
CA LEU A 142 -0.33 -6.49 -5.32
C LEU A 142 0.36 -5.52 -4.35
N TYR A 143 1.18 -4.61 -4.84
CA TYR A 143 1.88 -3.60 -4.02
C TYR A 143 0.89 -2.72 -3.26
N PHE A 144 -0.12 -2.20 -3.94
CA PHE A 144 -1.18 -1.39 -3.32
C PHE A 144 -2.22 -2.22 -2.55
N GLN A 145 -2.13 -3.56 -2.59
CA GLN A 145 -3.05 -4.50 -1.95
C GLN A 145 -4.51 -4.25 -2.37
N ILE A 146 -4.70 -4.20 -3.68
CA ILE A 146 -6.00 -4.16 -4.34
C ILE A 146 -6.32 -5.60 -4.77
N ASP A 147 -6.69 -6.42 -3.78
CA ASP A 147 -6.77 -7.88 -3.94
C ASP A 147 -7.75 -8.30 -5.03
N ALA A 148 -8.89 -7.64 -5.15
CA ALA A 148 -9.89 -7.95 -6.17
C ALA A 148 -9.34 -7.82 -7.59
N LEU A 149 -8.57 -6.75 -7.87
CA LEU A 149 -7.96 -6.53 -9.17
C LEU A 149 -6.79 -7.49 -9.41
N HIS A 150 -5.95 -7.68 -8.38
CA HIS A 150 -4.82 -8.60 -8.45
C HIS A 150 -5.27 -10.02 -8.81
N GLU A 151 -6.24 -10.59 -8.07
CA GLU A 151 -6.75 -11.94 -8.30
C GLU A 151 -7.47 -12.06 -9.66
N TRP A 152 -8.20 -11.02 -10.07
CA TRP A 152 -8.86 -11.01 -11.38
C TRP A 152 -7.86 -11.10 -12.53
N ILE A 153 -6.72 -10.38 -12.44
CA ILE A 153 -5.65 -10.43 -13.46
C ILE A 153 -4.92 -11.77 -13.38
N LYS A 154 -4.55 -12.22 -12.19
CA LYS A 154 -3.87 -13.48 -11.92
C LYS A 154 -4.63 -14.67 -12.50
N ASP A 155 -5.95 -14.70 -12.31
CA ASP A 155 -6.84 -15.73 -12.86
C ASP A 155 -7.09 -15.56 -14.37
N LYS A 156 -6.50 -14.54 -15.02
CA LYS A 156 -6.68 -14.24 -16.44
C LYS A 156 -8.14 -14.08 -16.86
N LYS A 157 -8.98 -13.58 -15.96
CA LYS A 157 -10.43 -13.41 -16.22
C LYS A 157 -10.71 -12.48 -17.40
N TYR A 158 -9.78 -11.58 -17.75
CA TYR A 158 -9.87 -10.73 -18.93
C TYR A 158 -10.00 -11.50 -20.24
N LEU A 159 -9.48 -12.75 -20.31
CA LEU A 159 -9.62 -13.58 -21.52
C LEU A 159 -11.06 -13.95 -21.82
N THR A 160 -11.93 -13.99 -20.82
CA THR A 160 -13.34 -14.32 -20.98
C THR A 160 -14.21 -13.14 -21.42
N ALA A 161 -13.66 -11.91 -21.36
CA ALA A 161 -14.40 -10.69 -21.70
C ALA A 161 -14.65 -10.54 -23.21
N ILE A 162 -13.89 -11.26 -24.06
CA ILE A 162 -14.03 -11.21 -25.52
C ILE A 162 -14.36 -12.58 -26.07
N LYS A 163 -15.49 -12.65 -26.76
CA LYS A 163 -15.87 -13.83 -27.56
C LYS A 163 -15.59 -13.54 -29.03
N VAL A 164 -14.62 -14.23 -29.62
CA VAL A 164 -14.34 -14.15 -31.06
C VAL A 164 -15.26 -15.13 -31.75
N GLN A 165 -16.23 -14.63 -32.52
CA GLN A 165 -16.99 -15.47 -33.45
C GLN A 165 -16.23 -15.48 -34.78
N THR A 166 -15.61 -16.61 -35.09
CA THR A 166 -15.08 -16.87 -36.45
C THR A 166 -16.25 -17.34 -37.31
N SER A 167 -16.71 -16.48 -38.23
CA SER A 167 -17.55 -16.96 -39.33
C SER A 167 -16.68 -17.78 -40.26
N ASN A 168 -17.03 -19.05 -40.46
CA ASN A 168 -16.37 -19.84 -41.50
C ASN A 168 -16.55 -19.11 -42.85
N PRO A 169 -15.48 -18.86 -43.59
CA PRO A 169 -15.62 -18.32 -44.92
C PRO A 169 -16.46 -19.33 -45.73
N ASN A 170 -17.49 -18.81 -46.39
CA ASN A 170 -18.32 -19.64 -47.29
C ASN A 170 -17.44 -19.98 -48.49
N VAL A 171 -16.73 -21.12 -48.44
CA VAL A 171 -15.93 -21.63 -49.55
C VAL A 171 -16.88 -22.17 -50.56
N ARG A 172 -17.25 -21.35 -51.56
CA ARG A 172 -17.93 -21.88 -52.75
C ARG A 172 -16.92 -22.75 -53.49
N SER A 173 -17.32 -23.99 -53.78
CA SER A 173 -16.45 -24.88 -54.58
C SER A 173 -16.29 -24.30 -55.98
N VAL A 174 -15.10 -24.45 -56.55
CA VAL A 174 -14.78 -23.94 -57.91
C VAL A 174 -15.66 -24.63 -58.99
N GLN A 175 -16.35 -25.72 -58.65
CA GLN A 175 -17.25 -26.43 -59.53
C GLN A 175 -18.56 -25.68 -59.82
N ASP A 176 -18.94 -24.70 -58.99
CA ASP A 176 -20.15 -23.89 -59.22
C ASP A 176 -19.99 -22.77 -60.23
N ILE A 177 -18.77 -22.58 -60.81
CA ILE A 177 -18.45 -21.47 -61.72
C ILE A 177 -18.44 -21.93 -63.22
N SER A 178 -18.62 -23.22 -63.52
CA SER A 178 -18.42 -23.77 -64.87
C SER A 178 -19.71 -23.88 -65.71
N LEU A 179 -20.82 -23.28 -65.29
CA LEU A 179 -22.08 -23.31 -66.06
C LEU A 179 -22.67 -21.89 -66.23
N ILE A 180 -22.02 -21.08 -67.06
CA ILE A 180 -22.70 -19.98 -67.78
C ILE A 180 -22.09 -19.90 -69.18
#